data_008cc84b0154ec7a22ef518025860cf9
#
_entry.id   008cc84b0154ec7a22ef518025860cf9
#
_cell.length_a   1.000
_cell.length_b   1.000
_cell.length_c   1.000
_cell.angle_alpha   90.00
_cell.angle_beta   90.00
_cell.angle_gamma   90.00
#
_symmetry.space_group_name_H-M   'P 1'
#
loop_
_entity.id
_entity.type
_entity.pdbx_description
1 polymer ?
#
loop_
_entity_poly.entity_id
_entity_poly.type
_entity_poly.pdbx_seq_one_letter_code
_entity_poly.pdbx_strand_id
1 'polypeptide(L)'
;MKKIILVILLSVIFVLTSCADSDTEGYTFTDALQREITVDSCDRVAAMLGSFADVWMLAGGEVVATADDAWDDFDLPLDDNVANLGVSTKPNLELLIASDPDFVIASSKNSANLEMLDTLTALGITVAYFDVSTPEEYLSMMKICTDLTGREDLYLKNGIEVVAKVEEIRTLARADFATRTDAPSALFLRASAASIRAKGSDGNVLGEMLRDLGVINIADGENNAILENLSLEGVIAENPDFIFIVQVGDNAEAVESAVEELFSSNPAWSTLDAVKNDKVYFLDKKLYNLKPNARFAEAYEGLYEIISSEP
;
A
#
# COMPACT_ATOMS: atom_id res chain seq x y z
N MET A 1 16.15 88.46 32.25
CA MET A 1 16.48 87.09 32.76
C MET A 1 15.24 86.22 32.58
N LYS A 2 15.18 85.47 31.48
CA LYS A 2 14.07 84.53 31.14
C LYS A 2 14.47 83.10 31.56
N LYS A 3 13.72 82.54 32.53
CA LYS A 3 13.89 81.18 32.99
C LYS A 3 13.21 80.24 31.96
N ILE A 4 13.95 79.36 31.33
CA ILE A 4 13.50 78.28 30.46
C ILE A 4 13.20 77.09 31.36
N ILE A 5 11.93 76.69 31.46
CA ILE A 5 11.48 75.47 32.16
C ILE A 5 11.55 74.34 31.12
N LEU A 6 12.46 73.40 31.34
CA LEU A 6 12.61 72.15 30.52
C LEU A 6 11.64 71.12 31.06
N VAL A 7 10.58 70.85 30.33
CA VAL A 7 9.64 69.74 30.62
C VAL A 7 10.19 68.47 29.99
N ILE A 8 10.67 67.55 30.81
CA ILE A 8 11.07 66.21 30.38
C ILE A 8 9.79 65.33 30.28
N LEU A 9 9.38 65.02 29.05
CA LEU A 9 8.27 64.12 28.79
C LEU A 9 8.82 62.67 28.89
N LEU A 10 8.49 61.99 29.97
CA LEU A 10 8.85 60.55 30.18
C LEU A 10 7.84 59.69 29.40
N SER A 11 8.18 59.28 28.20
CA SER A 11 7.38 58.33 27.43
C SER A 11 7.62 56.90 27.97
N VAL A 12 6.64 56.38 28.69
CA VAL A 12 6.58 54.98 29.08
C VAL A 12 6.23 54.18 27.85
N ILE A 13 7.21 53.45 27.27
CA ILE A 13 6.99 52.47 26.24
C ILE A 13 6.41 51.22 26.90
N PHE A 14 5.11 51.02 26.75
CA PHE A 14 4.45 49.75 27.06
C PHE A 14 4.86 48.74 25.98
N VAL A 15 5.83 47.91 26.30
CA VAL A 15 6.11 46.72 25.46
C VAL A 15 4.99 45.73 25.74
N LEU A 16 3.99 45.72 24.88
CA LEU A 16 3.05 44.61 24.77
C LEU A 16 3.85 43.42 24.26
N THR A 17 4.29 42.54 25.16
CA THR A 17 4.65 41.18 24.84
C THR A 17 3.36 40.49 24.40
N SER A 18 3.08 40.53 23.10
CA SER A 18 2.17 39.58 22.47
C SER A 18 2.81 38.19 22.64
N CYS A 19 2.28 37.42 23.60
CA CYS A 19 2.38 35.98 23.47
C CYS A 19 1.68 35.64 22.17
N ALA A 20 2.42 35.40 21.11
CA ALA A 20 1.91 34.64 20.00
C ALA A 20 1.75 33.21 20.56
N ASP A 21 0.51 32.86 20.94
CA ASP A 21 0.11 31.48 20.91
C ASP A 21 0.42 31.04 19.48
N SER A 22 1.40 30.20 19.31
CA SER A 22 1.56 29.42 18.10
C SER A 22 0.41 28.42 18.15
N ASP A 23 -0.79 28.82 17.69
CA ASP A 23 -1.76 27.88 17.18
C ASP A 23 -1.00 27.11 16.08
N THR A 24 -0.48 25.96 16.41
CA THR A 24 -0.06 24.97 15.41
C THR A 24 -1.35 24.53 14.75
N GLU A 25 -1.73 25.23 13.66
CA GLU A 25 -2.81 24.74 12.80
C GLU A 25 -2.47 23.30 12.43
N GLY A 26 -3.38 22.35 12.75
CA GLY A 26 -3.20 20.95 12.44
C GLY A 26 -3.00 20.74 10.94
N TYR A 27 -2.31 19.67 10.56
CA TYR A 27 -2.11 19.35 9.15
C TYR A 27 -3.40 18.78 8.54
N THR A 28 -3.90 19.42 7.47
CA THR A 28 -5.18 19.06 6.84
C THR A 28 -4.96 18.47 5.47
N PHE A 29 -5.62 17.33 5.18
CA PHE A 29 -5.59 16.65 3.89
C PHE A 29 -6.90 15.90 3.61
N THR A 30 -7.09 15.44 2.38
CA THR A 30 -8.23 14.59 2.00
C THR A 30 -7.81 13.12 2.01
N ASP A 31 -8.53 12.29 2.76
CA ASP A 31 -8.26 10.84 2.86
C ASP A 31 -8.91 10.02 1.71
N ALA A 32 -8.66 8.71 1.68
CA ALA A 32 -9.19 7.80 0.64
C ALA A 32 -10.73 7.67 0.66
N LEU A 33 -11.41 8.08 1.73
CA LEU A 33 -12.88 8.17 1.80
C LEU A 33 -13.40 9.55 1.39
N GLN A 34 -12.56 10.40 0.80
CA GLN A 34 -12.89 11.77 0.38
C GLN A 34 -13.34 12.67 1.55
N ARG A 35 -12.85 12.39 2.75
CA ARG A 35 -13.09 13.25 3.93
C ARG A 35 -11.92 14.20 4.11
N GLU A 36 -12.20 15.42 4.51
CA GLU A 36 -11.19 16.36 5.00
C GLU A 36 -10.83 16.00 6.44
N ILE A 37 -9.55 15.65 6.67
CA ILE A 37 -9.01 15.24 7.96
C ILE A 37 -7.99 16.26 8.41
N THR A 38 -8.14 16.74 9.63
CA THR A 38 -7.14 17.57 10.31
C THR A 38 -6.50 16.76 11.41
N VAL A 39 -5.18 16.62 11.37
CA VAL A 39 -4.36 15.95 12.38
C VAL A 39 -3.68 17.01 13.23
N ASP A 40 -4.14 17.17 14.46
CA ASP A 40 -3.60 18.14 15.42
C ASP A 40 -2.40 17.58 16.18
N SER A 41 -2.35 16.27 16.38
CA SER A 41 -1.26 15.51 17.01
C SER A 41 -1.09 14.14 16.35
N CYS A 42 0.15 13.68 16.27
CA CYS A 42 0.54 12.34 15.84
C CYS A 42 1.69 11.80 16.72
N ASP A 43 1.64 12.10 18.01
CA ASP A 43 2.62 11.63 18.99
C ASP A 43 2.44 10.14 19.32
N ARG A 44 1.20 9.65 19.17
CA ARG A 44 0.80 8.26 19.47
C ARG A 44 0.02 7.66 18.30
N VAL A 45 0.73 7.17 17.30
CA VAL A 45 0.13 6.65 16.07
C VAL A 45 -0.12 5.14 16.16
N ALA A 46 -1.32 4.72 15.79
CA ALA A 46 -1.62 3.32 15.53
C ALA A 46 -1.86 3.09 14.04
N ALA A 47 -1.26 2.04 13.48
CA ALA A 47 -1.47 1.63 12.10
C ALA A 47 -2.17 0.27 12.06
N MET A 48 -3.33 0.21 11.39
CA MET A 48 -4.17 -0.98 11.41
C MET A 48 -3.75 -2.08 10.42
N LEU A 49 -2.64 -1.88 9.71
CA LEU A 49 -1.98 -2.83 8.81
C LEU A 49 -0.47 -2.69 8.98
N GLY A 50 0.26 -3.79 8.96
CA GLY A 50 1.73 -3.78 8.98
C GLY A 50 2.34 -2.99 7.83
N SER A 51 1.73 -3.06 6.63
CA SER A 51 2.15 -2.25 5.48
C SER A 51 2.02 -0.74 5.70
N PHE A 52 1.03 -0.29 6.47
CA PHE A 52 0.87 1.14 6.80
C PHE A 52 1.77 1.56 7.95
N ALA A 53 2.04 0.65 8.91
CA ALA A 53 3.08 0.86 9.91
C ALA A 53 4.46 1.05 9.23
N ASP A 54 4.77 0.23 8.22
CA ASP A 54 6.00 0.38 7.42
C ASP A 54 6.09 1.76 6.75
N VAL A 55 5.02 2.24 6.09
CA VAL A 55 5.02 3.59 5.49
C VAL A 55 5.23 4.68 6.54
N TRP A 56 4.56 4.58 7.69
CA TRP A 56 4.72 5.54 8.77
C TRP A 56 6.15 5.56 9.33
N MET A 57 6.76 4.38 9.52
CA MET A 57 8.15 4.25 9.97
C MET A 57 9.16 4.70 8.90
N LEU A 58 8.91 4.41 7.62
CA LEU A 58 9.69 4.94 6.49
C LEU A 58 9.63 6.46 6.40
N ALA A 59 8.54 7.07 6.89
CA ALA A 59 8.39 8.52 7.02
C ALA A 59 9.03 9.09 8.30
N GLY A 60 9.65 8.26 9.15
CA GLY A 60 10.35 8.66 10.38
C GLY A 60 9.48 8.70 11.63
N GLY A 61 8.28 8.13 11.58
CA GLY A 61 7.38 7.99 12.73
C GLY A 61 7.59 6.68 13.49
N GLU A 62 6.95 6.58 14.65
CA GLU A 62 6.88 5.37 15.48
C GLU A 62 5.42 5.00 15.70
N VAL A 63 5.13 3.71 15.92
CA VAL A 63 3.77 3.24 16.19
C VAL A 63 3.63 2.78 17.64
N VAL A 64 2.45 3.00 18.25
CA VAL A 64 2.08 2.46 19.57
C VAL A 64 1.29 1.17 19.46
N ALA A 65 0.68 0.91 18.29
CA ALA A 65 -0.07 -0.31 18.02
C ALA A 65 -0.11 -0.60 16.51
N THR A 66 -0.07 -1.88 16.15
CA THR A 66 -0.24 -2.31 14.75
C THR A 66 -0.74 -3.75 14.68
N ALA A 67 -1.14 -4.22 13.49
CA ALA A 67 -1.57 -5.59 13.26
C ALA A 67 -0.38 -6.58 13.19
N ASP A 68 -0.65 -7.87 13.35
CA ASP A 68 0.35 -8.95 13.43
C ASP A 68 1.23 -9.08 12.19
N ASP A 69 0.72 -8.73 11.00
CA ASP A 69 1.46 -8.71 9.74
C ASP A 69 2.69 -7.78 9.77
N ALA A 70 2.74 -6.81 10.70
CA ALA A 70 3.93 -5.96 10.90
C ALA A 70 5.17 -6.77 11.34
N TRP A 71 4.97 -7.81 12.15
CA TRP A 71 6.03 -8.74 12.57
C TRP A 71 6.21 -9.88 11.56
N ASP A 72 5.10 -10.52 11.17
CA ASP A 72 5.11 -11.77 10.40
C ASP A 72 5.50 -11.56 8.93
N ASP A 73 5.01 -10.46 8.32
CA ASP A 73 5.20 -10.19 6.90
C ASP A 73 6.21 -9.08 6.62
N PHE A 74 6.21 -8.01 7.43
CA PHE A 74 7.08 -6.85 7.19
C PHE A 74 8.37 -6.88 8.00
N ASP A 75 8.47 -7.75 9.03
CA ASP A 75 9.64 -7.89 9.90
C ASP A 75 10.12 -6.53 10.45
N LEU A 76 9.14 -5.68 10.85
CA LEU A 76 9.42 -4.32 11.31
C LEU A 76 10.17 -4.34 12.65
N PRO A 77 11.16 -3.46 12.82
CA PRO A 77 11.92 -3.34 14.07
C PRO A 77 11.11 -2.59 15.13
N LEU A 78 10.06 -3.22 15.61
CA LEU A 78 9.13 -2.65 16.59
C LEU A 78 9.62 -2.86 18.02
N ASP A 79 9.37 -1.89 18.89
CA ASP A 79 9.65 -1.98 20.31
C ASP A 79 8.72 -2.99 21.02
N ASP A 80 9.19 -3.59 22.11
CA ASP A 80 8.44 -4.59 22.89
C ASP A 80 7.09 -4.08 23.47
N ASN A 81 6.92 -2.77 23.57
CA ASN A 81 5.73 -2.10 24.10
C ASN A 81 4.67 -1.78 23.01
N VAL A 82 4.96 -2.04 21.75
CA VAL A 82 3.97 -1.85 20.66
C VAL A 82 2.88 -2.92 20.81
N ALA A 83 1.63 -2.45 20.88
CA ALA A 83 0.49 -3.35 21.02
C ALA A 83 0.20 -4.11 19.72
N ASN A 84 0.16 -5.43 19.78
CA ASN A 84 -0.28 -6.26 18.67
C ASN A 84 -1.81 -6.32 18.64
N LEU A 85 -2.42 -5.76 17.58
CA LEU A 85 -3.87 -5.71 17.40
C LEU A 85 -4.47 -7.01 16.87
N GLY A 86 -3.65 -8.05 16.64
CA GLY A 86 -4.04 -9.32 16.02
C GLY A 86 -4.13 -9.22 14.52
N VAL A 87 -4.87 -10.14 13.88
CA VAL A 87 -4.93 -10.26 12.43
C VAL A 87 -5.46 -8.98 11.77
N SER A 88 -4.75 -8.50 10.75
CA SER A 88 -5.06 -7.24 10.05
C SER A 88 -6.47 -7.21 9.44
N THR A 89 -7.05 -8.37 9.09
CA THR A 89 -8.44 -8.47 8.58
C THR A 89 -9.50 -8.29 9.66
N LYS A 90 -9.15 -8.41 10.94
CA LYS A 90 -10.04 -8.24 12.09
C LYS A 90 -9.27 -7.75 13.32
N PRO A 91 -8.75 -6.54 13.30
CA PRO A 91 -7.97 -5.98 14.40
C PRO A 91 -8.82 -5.83 15.67
N ASN A 92 -8.18 -5.92 16.83
CA ASN A 92 -8.84 -5.82 18.11
C ASN A 92 -9.04 -4.35 18.52
N LEU A 93 -10.31 -3.89 18.49
CA LEU A 93 -10.68 -2.53 18.84
C LEU A 93 -10.36 -2.18 20.31
N GLU A 94 -10.52 -3.13 21.26
CA GLU A 94 -10.25 -2.86 22.66
C GLU A 94 -8.75 -2.61 22.91
N LEU A 95 -7.88 -3.38 22.26
CA LEU A 95 -6.44 -3.18 22.34
C LEU A 95 -6.03 -1.86 21.64
N LEU A 96 -6.66 -1.53 20.51
CA LEU A 96 -6.44 -0.25 19.83
C LEU A 96 -6.77 0.92 20.76
N ILE A 97 -7.94 0.93 21.40
CA ILE A 97 -8.33 1.99 22.35
C ILE A 97 -7.40 1.98 23.57
N ALA A 98 -7.03 0.82 24.08
CA ALA A 98 -6.13 0.71 25.24
C ALA A 98 -4.70 1.20 24.95
N SER A 99 -4.27 1.21 23.69
CA SER A 99 -2.98 1.79 23.28
C SER A 99 -2.99 3.32 23.26
N ASP A 100 -4.16 3.95 23.50
CA ASP A 100 -4.35 5.39 23.63
C ASP A 100 -3.74 6.19 22.46
N PRO A 101 -4.12 5.92 21.20
CA PRO A 101 -3.62 6.65 20.05
C PRO A 101 -4.32 7.99 19.89
N ASP A 102 -3.60 9.01 19.44
CA ASP A 102 -4.16 10.29 18.98
C ASP A 102 -4.47 10.28 17.48
N PHE A 103 -3.75 9.47 16.73
CA PHE A 103 -3.95 9.31 15.28
C PHE A 103 -3.94 7.83 14.86
N VAL A 104 -4.92 7.44 14.04
CA VAL A 104 -5.06 6.07 13.51
C VAL A 104 -4.97 6.09 11.98
N ILE A 105 -4.05 5.29 11.45
CA ILE A 105 -3.87 5.05 10.02
C ILE A 105 -4.60 3.74 9.66
N ALA A 106 -5.67 3.84 8.86
CA ALA A 106 -6.57 2.74 8.54
C ALA A 106 -6.71 2.50 7.04
N SER A 107 -7.19 1.32 6.64
CA SER A 107 -7.40 0.97 5.24
C SER A 107 -8.87 1.16 4.82
N SER A 108 -9.08 1.86 3.71
CA SER A 108 -10.40 2.01 3.08
C SER A 108 -10.91 0.72 2.43
N LYS A 109 -10.05 -0.28 2.23
CA LYS A 109 -10.40 -1.60 1.66
C LYS A 109 -10.68 -2.67 2.71
N ASN A 110 -10.52 -2.36 3.99
CA ASN A 110 -10.77 -3.30 5.08
C ASN A 110 -12.09 -2.96 5.80
N SER A 111 -13.09 -3.83 5.68
CA SER A 111 -14.41 -3.60 6.27
C SER A 111 -14.36 -3.46 7.80
N ALA A 112 -13.50 -4.25 8.48
CA ALA A 112 -13.34 -4.13 9.94
C ALA A 112 -12.75 -2.78 10.35
N ASN A 113 -11.85 -2.21 9.54
CA ASN A 113 -11.35 -0.85 9.78
C ASN A 113 -12.46 0.20 9.61
N LEU A 114 -13.30 0.06 8.58
CA LEU A 114 -14.42 0.97 8.33
C LEU A 114 -15.46 0.93 9.45
N GLU A 115 -15.76 -0.25 9.99
CA GLU A 115 -16.72 -0.45 11.09
C GLU A 115 -16.29 0.22 12.41
N MET A 116 -14.99 0.49 12.60
CA MET A 116 -14.45 1.11 13.81
C MET A 116 -14.55 2.64 13.81
N LEU A 117 -14.82 3.27 12.66
CA LEU A 117 -14.76 4.73 12.49
C LEU A 117 -15.63 5.48 13.50
N ASP A 118 -16.90 5.12 13.62
CA ASP A 118 -17.84 5.82 14.49
C ASP A 118 -17.39 5.74 15.96
N THR A 119 -16.89 4.58 16.38
CA THR A 119 -16.42 4.38 17.77
C THR A 119 -15.18 5.22 18.06
N LEU A 120 -14.19 5.20 17.16
CA LEU A 120 -12.95 5.95 17.33
C LEU A 120 -13.22 7.47 17.32
N THR A 121 -14.06 7.92 16.40
CA THR A 121 -14.47 9.34 16.32
C THR A 121 -15.20 9.79 17.58
N ALA A 122 -16.09 8.96 18.13
CA ALA A 122 -16.81 9.28 19.38
C ALA A 122 -15.87 9.39 20.60
N LEU A 123 -14.70 8.75 20.53
CA LEU A 123 -13.64 8.85 21.55
C LEU A 123 -12.67 10.02 21.30
N GLY A 124 -12.88 10.79 20.23
CA GLY A 124 -12.02 11.92 19.88
C GLY A 124 -10.69 11.49 19.22
N ILE A 125 -10.59 10.25 18.74
CA ILE A 125 -9.41 9.74 18.05
C ILE A 125 -9.51 10.12 16.57
N THR A 126 -8.48 10.78 16.02
CA THR A 126 -8.39 11.12 14.60
C THR A 126 -8.09 9.87 13.79
N VAL A 127 -8.91 9.59 12.77
CA VAL A 127 -8.74 8.43 11.88
C VAL A 127 -8.66 8.88 10.43
N ALA A 128 -7.59 8.52 9.73
CA ALA A 128 -7.44 8.70 8.30
C ALA A 128 -7.38 7.35 7.57
N TYR A 129 -8.06 7.29 6.43
CA TYR A 129 -8.09 6.09 5.59
C TYR A 129 -7.21 6.26 4.36
N PHE A 130 -6.45 5.22 4.07
CA PHE A 130 -5.60 5.16 2.90
C PHE A 130 -5.96 3.95 2.04
N ASP A 131 -5.64 4.05 0.76
CA ASP A 131 -5.62 2.96 -0.21
C ASP A 131 -4.28 3.00 -0.91
N VAL A 132 -3.60 1.86 -1.01
CA VAL A 132 -2.30 1.77 -1.69
C VAL A 132 -2.30 0.48 -2.50
N SER A 133 -2.39 0.62 -3.81
CA SER A 133 -2.24 -0.47 -4.78
C SER A 133 -1.25 -0.09 -5.87
N THR A 134 -0.97 1.22 -6.02
CA THR A 134 -0.07 1.78 -7.03
C THR A 134 1.08 2.57 -6.39
N PRO A 135 2.18 2.79 -7.11
CA PRO A 135 3.28 3.64 -6.66
C PRO A 135 2.85 5.09 -6.39
N GLU A 136 1.88 5.61 -7.14
CA GLU A 136 1.34 6.97 -6.99
C GLU A 136 0.54 7.12 -5.70
N GLU A 137 -0.27 6.11 -5.34
CA GLU A 137 -1.01 6.07 -4.07
C GLU A 137 -0.05 5.94 -2.88
N TYR A 138 0.99 5.11 -3.02
CA TYR A 138 2.08 5.03 -2.05
C TYR A 138 2.78 6.38 -1.87
N LEU A 139 3.14 7.06 -2.97
CA LEU A 139 3.79 8.38 -2.93
C LEU A 139 2.91 9.41 -2.23
N SER A 140 1.61 9.37 -2.48
CA SER A 140 0.63 10.27 -1.85
C SER A 140 0.55 10.04 -0.34
N MET A 141 0.50 8.77 0.10
CA MET A 141 0.51 8.43 1.52
C MET A 141 1.86 8.82 2.17
N MET A 142 2.98 8.54 1.51
CA MET A 142 4.32 8.92 1.99
C MET A 142 4.44 10.44 2.17
N LYS A 143 3.87 11.23 1.22
CA LYS A 143 3.87 12.70 1.33
C LYS A 143 3.15 13.17 2.59
N ILE A 144 1.94 12.65 2.84
CA ILE A 144 1.17 12.98 4.04
C ILE A 144 1.93 12.58 5.31
N CYS A 145 2.45 11.36 5.36
CA CYS A 145 3.21 10.87 6.52
C CYS A 145 4.47 11.70 6.79
N THR A 146 5.22 12.07 5.73
CA THR A 146 6.43 12.89 5.90
C THR A 146 6.14 14.34 6.21
N ASP A 147 5.01 14.90 5.79
CA ASP A 147 4.57 16.23 6.21
C ASP A 147 4.22 16.25 7.71
N LEU A 148 3.53 15.21 8.21
CA LEU A 148 3.20 15.04 9.62
C LEU A 148 4.47 14.87 10.49
N THR A 149 5.46 14.11 10.02
CA THR A 149 6.71 13.90 10.76
C THR A 149 7.76 15.01 10.54
N GLY A 150 7.52 15.92 9.59
CA GLY A 150 8.48 16.98 9.22
C GLY A 150 9.74 16.46 8.50
N ARG A 151 9.69 15.29 7.86
CA ARG A 151 10.82 14.58 7.27
C ARG A 151 10.82 14.60 5.74
N GLU A 152 10.98 15.80 5.16
CA GLU A 152 11.07 15.97 3.70
C GLU A 152 12.22 15.14 3.07
N ASP A 153 13.31 14.94 3.80
CA ASP A 153 14.43 14.10 3.37
C ASP A 153 14.00 12.65 3.12
N LEU A 154 13.11 12.11 3.95
CA LEU A 154 12.56 10.77 3.79
C LEU A 154 11.52 10.68 2.66
N TYR A 155 10.76 11.75 2.40
CA TYR A 155 9.91 11.84 1.22
C TYR A 155 10.71 11.73 -0.07
N LEU A 156 11.82 12.45 -0.16
CA LEU A 156 12.71 12.35 -1.32
C LEU A 156 13.27 10.95 -1.49
N LYS A 157 13.81 10.36 -0.41
CA LYS A 157 14.48 9.06 -0.45
C LYS A 157 13.53 7.89 -0.65
N ASN A 158 12.47 7.81 0.18
CA ASN A 158 11.57 6.66 0.23
C ASN A 158 10.32 6.82 -0.65
N GLY A 159 10.06 8.03 -1.19
CA GLY A 159 8.93 8.33 -2.07
C GLY A 159 9.40 8.62 -3.49
N ILE A 160 9.97 9.81 -3.72
CA ILE A 160 10.31 10.31 -5.06
C ILE A 160 11.30 9.40 -5.78
N GLU A 161 12.40 8.96 -5.12
CA GLU A 161 13.40 8.09 -5.74
C GLU A 161 12.83 6.73 -6.12
N VAL A 162 11.91 6.19 -5.31
CA VAL A 162 11.24 4.91 -5.59
C VAL A 162 10.37 5.02 -6.84
N VAL A 163 9.50 6.04 -6.91
CA VAL A 163 8.60 6.23 -8.05
C VAL A 163 9.38 6.57 -9.32
N ALA A 164 10.47 7.33 -9.23
CA ALA A 164 11.32 7.62 -10.37
C ALA A 164 11.90 6.35 -10.99
N LYS A 165 12.35 5.39 -10.17
CA LYS A 165 12.82 4.09 -10.66
C LYS A 165 11.71 3.26 -11.30
N VAL A 166 10.49 3.29 -10.74
CA VAL A 166 9.33 2.63 -11.36
C VAL A 166 9.07 3.21 -12.76
N GLU A 167 9.13 4.54 -12.92
CA GLU A 167 8.93 5.18 -14.23
C GLU A 167 10.02 4.81 -15.25
N GLU A 168 11.26 4.64 -14.81
CA GLU A 168 12.34 4.10 -15.67
C GLU A 168 11.97 2.70 -16.19
N ILE A 169 11.50 1.81 -15.31
CA ILE A 169 11.12 0.44 -15.68
C ILE A 169 9.89 0.44 -16.59
N ARG A 170 8.85 1.25 -16.30
CA ARG A 170 7.69 1.44 -17.16
C ARG A 170 8.09 1.90 -18.57
N THR A 171 9.07 2.80 -18.66
CA THR A 171 9.60 3.30 -19.93
C THR A 171 10.33 2.21 -20.71
N LEU A 172 11.15 1.39 -20.03
CA LEU A 172 11.83 0.24 -20.63
C LEU A 172 10.82 -0.80 -21.15
N ALA A 173 9.82 -1.14 -20.34
CA ALA A 173 8.78 -2.09 -20.73
C ALA A 173 7.99 -1.62 -21.96
N ARG A 174 7.58 -0.34 -22.00
CA ARG A 174 6.89 0.25 -23.15
C ARG A 174 7.74 0.20 -24.43
N ALA A 175 9.05 0.48 -24.32
CA ALA A 175 9.96 0.44 -25.46
C ALA A 175 10.18 -0.99 -25.96
N ASP A 176 10.34 -1.97 -25.07
CA ASP A 176 10.52 -3.37 -25.40
C ASP A 176 9.24 -3.94 -26.05
N PHE A 177 8.10 -3.77 -25.42
CA PHE A 177 6.84 -4.37 -25.88
C PHE A 177 6.30 -3.68 -27.15
N ALA A 178 6.65 -2.41 -27.42
CA ALA A 178 6.32 -1.75 -28.69
C ALA A 178 6.99 -2.41 -29.91
N THR A 179 8.02 -3.23 -29.71
CA THR A 179 8.70 -4.00 -30.78
C THR A 179 8.08 -5.37 -31.04
N ARG A 180 7.19 -5.84 -30.15
CA ARG A 180 6.52 -7.13 -30.25
C ARG A 180 5.29 -7.04 -31.17
N THR A 181 4.94 -8.17 -31.79
CA THR A 181 3.74 -8.25 -32.65
C THR A 181 2.47 -8.10 -31.81
N ASP A 182 2.46 -8.70 -30.64
CA ASP A 182 1.33 -8.69 -29.70
C ASP A 182 1.83 -8.31 -28.30
N ALA A 183 0.99 -7.64 -27.52
CA ALA A 183 1.30 -7.37 -26.13
C ALA A 183 1.31 -8.66 -25.33
N PRO A 184 2.25 -8.83 -24.37
CA PRO A 184 2.28 -10.03 -23.52
C PRO A 184 0.97 -10.15 -22.72
N SER A 185 0.52 -11.38 -22.52
CA SER A 185 -0.73 -11.70 -21.80
C SER A 185 -0.46 -12.56 -20.57
N ALA A 186 -1.25 -12.39 -19.52
CA ALA A 186 -1.08 -13.12 -18.28
C ALA A 186 -2.40 -13.52 -17.64
N LEU A 187 -2.42 -14.66 -16.96
CA LEU A 187 -3.42 -15.03 -15.97
C LEU A 187 -2.87 -14.77 -14.58
N PHE A 188 -3.51 -13.90 -13.83
CA PHE A 188 -3.19 -13.66 -12.42
C PHE A 188 -4.08 -14.49 -11.50
N LEU A 189 -3.47 -15.36 -10.68
CA LEU A 189 -4.12 -16.21 -9.69
C LEU A 189 -3.71 -15.81 -8.27
N ARG A 190 -4.69 -15.59 -7.39
CA ARG A 190 -4.49 -15.58 -5.94
C ARG A 190 -4.84 -16.95 -5.38
N ALA A 191 -3.87 -17.58 -4.72
CA ALA A 191 -3.98 -18.93 -4.21
C ALA A 191 -3.83 -18.98 -2.69
N SER A 192 -4.75 -19.66 -2.03
CA SER A 192 -4.67 -20.10 -0.65
C SER A 192 -4.84 -21.62 -0.57
N ALA A 193 -4.56 -22.23 0.57
CA ALA A 193 -4.83 -23.66 0.78
C ALA A 193 -6.30 -24.06 0.55
N ALA A 194 -7.25 -23.11 0.67
CA ALA A 194 -8.68 -23.38 0.58
C ALA A 194 -9.31 -22.94 -0.77
N SER A 195 -8.67 -22.04 -1.53
CA SER A 195 -9.24 -21.52 -2.76
C SER A 195 -8.20 -20.90 -3.68
N ILE A 196 -8.38 -21.07 -4.99
CA ILE A 196 -7.63 -20.40 -6.03
C ILE A 196 -8.62 -19.59 -6.86
N ARG A 197 -8.30 -18.31 -7.11
CA ARG A 197 -9.18 -17.40 -7.84
C ARG A 197 -8.38 -16.54 -8.81
N ALA A 198 -8.90 -16.34 -10.01
CA ALA A 198 -8.40 -15.32 -10.91
C ALA A 198 -8.64 -13.93 -10.33
N LYS A 199 -7.76 -12.98 -10.65
CA LYS A 199 -7.84 -11.58 -10.29
C LYS A 199 -7.68 -10.70 -11.53
N GLY A 200 -8.54 -9.71 -11.64
CA GLY A 200 -8.39 -8.63 -12.61
C GLY A 200 -7.30 -7.64 -12.22
N SER A 201 -7.08 -6.65 -13.06
CA SER A 201 -6.03 -5.65 -12.85
C SER A 201 -6.39 -4.60 -11.81
N ASP A 202 -7.68 -4.33 -11.59
CA ASP A 202 -8.10 -3.22 -10.72
C ASP A 202 -7.95 -3.49 -9.22
N GLY A 203 -7.42 -2.52 -8.50
CA GLY A 203 -7.46 -2.43 -7.04
C GLY A 203 -6.64 -3.49 -6.30
N ASN A 204 -5.62 -4.02 -6.93
CA ASN A 204 -4.64 -4.91 -6.31
C ASN A 204 -3.24 -4.73 -6.93
N VAL A 205 -2.22 -4.93 -6.13
CA VAL A 205 -0.82 -4.58 -6.44
C VAL A 205 -0.32 -5.21 -7.74
N LEU A 206 -0.39 -6.54 -7.88
CA LEU A 206 0.12 -7.22 -9.10
C LEU A 206 -0.69 -6.84 -10.34
N GLY A 207 -2.01 -6.75 -10.22
CA GLY A 207 -2.88 -6.39 -11.34
C GLY A 207 -2.56 -5.00 -11.91
N GLU A 208 -2.39 -4.01 -11.02
CA GLU A 208 -1.98 -2.66 -11.41
C GLU A 208 -0.59 -2.66 -12.06
N MET A 209 0.39 -3.41 -11.51
CA MET A 209 1.73 -3.55 -12.09
C MET A 209 1.69 -4.16 -13.51
N LEU A 210 0.90 -5.21 -13.71
CA LEU A 210 0.74 -5.83 -15.04
C LEU A 210 0.21 -4.82 -16.06
N ARG A 211 -0.83 -4.07 -15.69
CA ARG A 211 -1.38 -3.01 -16.54
C ARG A 211 -0.36 -1.95 -16.87
N ASP A 212 0.37 -1.45 -15.88
CA ASP A 212 1.38 -0.41 -16.01
C ASP A 212 2.53 -0.82 -16.95
N LEU A 213 2.92 -2.08 -16.88
CA LEU A 213 3.91 -2.66 -17.78
C LEU A 213 3.36 -2.97 -19.18
N GLY A 214 2.05 -2.82 -19.40
CA GLY A 214 1.42 -3.09 -20.69
C GLY A 214 1.12 -4.55 -20.96
N VAL A 215 1.00 -5.37 -19.90
CA VAL A 215 0.61 -6.78 -19.96
C VAL A 215 -0.91 -6.89 -19.92
N ILE A 216 -1.48 -7.69 -20.82
CA ILE A 216 -2.91 -7.95 -20.86
C ILE A 216 -3.25 -9.01 -19.80
N ASN A 217 -4.00 -8.63 -18.78
CA ASN A 217 -4.57 -9.61 -17.85
C ASN A 217 -5.85 -10.21 -18.48
N ILE A 218 -5.82 -11.50 -18.80
CA ILE A 218 -6.96 -12.16 -19.47
C ILE A 218 -8.23 -12.21 -18.61
N ALA A 219 -8.14 -11.95 -17.31
CA ALA A 219 -9.31 -11.86 -16.43
C ALA A 219 -10.05 -10.52 -16.52
N ASP A 220 -9.49 -9.50 -17.20
CA ASP A 220 -10.14 -8.19 -17.41
C ASP A 220 -11.10 -8.18 -18.62
N GLY A 221 -11.19 -9.28 -19.36
CA GLY A 221 -12.06 -9.39 -20.54
C GLY A 221 -13.54 -9.20 -20.24
N GLU A 222 -14.33 -8.91 -21.28
CA GLU A 222 -15.80 -8.72 -21.17
C GLU A 222 -16.55 -9.95 -20.63
N ASN A 223 -15.94 -11.13 -20.74
CA ASN A 223 -16.49 -12.37 -20.23
C ASN A 223 -15.98 -12.64 -18.81
N ASN A 224 -16.73 -12.21 -17.80
CA ASN A 224 -16.39 -12.38 -16.37
C ASN A 224 -16.24 -13.85 -15.91
N ALA A 225 -16.39 -14.84 -16.79
CA ALA A 225 -16.36 -16.26 -16.41
C ALA A 225 -14.99 -16.69 -15.85
N ILE A 226 -13.89 -16.07 -16.32
CA ILE A 226 -12.55 -16.32 -15.76
C ILE A 226 -12.46 -15.72 -14.36
N LEU A 227 -12.87 -14.48 -14.19
CA LEU A 227 -12.79 -13.76 -12.93
C LEU A 227 -13.71 -14.39 -11.85
N GLU A 228 -14.94 -14.74 -12.20
CA GLU A 228 -15.94 -15.25 -11.25
C GLU A 228 -15.71 -16.72 -10.88
N ASN A 229 -15.41 -17.57 -11.87
CA ASN A 229 -15.44 -19.03 -11.72
C ASN A 229 -14.14 -19.73 -12.11
N LEU A 230 -13.08 -18.98 -12.47
CA LEU A 230 -11.84 -19.52 -13.04
C LEU A 230 -12.16 -20.49 -14.19
N SER A 231 -12.99 -20.04 -15.16
CA SER A 231 -13.42 -20.85 -16.29
C SER A 231 -12.23 -21.33 -17.12
N LEU A 232 -11.93 -22.62 -17.05
CA LEU A 232 -10.82 -23.20 -17.82
C LEU A 232 -11.05 -23.09 -19.33
N GLU A 233 -12.30 -23.19 -19.82
CA GLU A 233 -12.61 -22.96 -21.24
C GLU A 233 -12.25 -21.53 -21.66
N GLY A 234 -12.54 -20.53 -20.81
CA GLY A 234 -12.14 -19.15 -21.04
C GLY A 234 -10.62 -18.98 -21.04
N VAL A 235 -9.92 -19.57 -20.05
CA VAL A 235 -8.46 -19.54 -19.98
C VAL A 235 -7.80 -20.17 -21.20
N ILE A 236 -8.34 -21.32 -21.69
CA ILE A 236 -7.82 -21.99 -22.89
C ILE A 236 -8.06 -21.16 -24.15
N ALA A 237 -9.21 -20.48 -24.24
CA ALA A 237 -9.53 -19.62 -25.38
C ALA A 237 -8.59 -18.42 -25.48
N GLU A 238 -8.22 -17.82 -24.36
CA GLU A 238 -7.29 -16.68 -24.26
C GLU A 238 -5.82 -17.13 -24.34
N ASN A 239 -5.49 -18.36 -23.90
CA ASN A 239 -4.17 -18.98 -23.93
C ASN A 239 -3.04 -18.02 -23.50
N PRO A 240 -2.97 -17.60 -22.23
CA PRO A 240 -2.04 -16.58 -21.78
C PRO A 240 -0.58 -17.00 -21.90
N ASP A 241 0.31 -16.02 -22.14
CA ASP A 241 1.75 -16.24 -22.21
C ASP A 241 2.36 -16.60 -20.86
N PHE A 242 1.77 -16.06 -19.77
CA PHE A 242 2.26 -16.23 -18.40
C PHE A 242 1.12 -16.60 -17.44
N ILE A 243 1.43 -17.40 -16.42
CA ILE A 243 0.56 -17.60 -15.26
C ILE A 243 1.32 -17.14 -14.02
N PHE A 244 0.83 -16.07 -13.39
CA PHE A 244 1.38 -15.56 -12.14
C PHE A 244 0.49 -15.98 -10.96
N ILE A 245 1.11 -16.59 -9.96
CA ILE A 245 0.43 -17.11 -8.77
C ILE A 245 0.97 -16.37 -7.56
N VAL A 246 0.09 -15.69 -6.83
CA VAL A 246 0.44 -15.01 -5.59
C VAL A 246 -0.23 -15.71 -4.42
N GLN A 247 0.56 -16.08 -3.45
CA GLN A 247 0.12 -16.76 -2.24
C GLN A 247 -0.66 -15.81 -1.32
N VAL A 248 -1.72 -16.36 -0.67
CA VAL A 248 -2.44 -15.74 0.44
C VAL A 248 -2.35 -16.64 1.67
N GLY A 249 -1.96 -16.06 2.82
CA GLY A 249 -1.68 -16.81 4.05
C GLY A 249 -0.25 -17.34 4.11
N ASP A 250 0.07 -18.08 5.18
CA ASP A 250 1.46 -18.39 5.54
C ASP A 250 1.90 -19.81 5.24
N ASN A 251 1.00 -20.65 4.75
CA ASN A 251 1.29 -22.05 4.42
C ASN A 251 1.59 -22.23 2.94
N ALA A 252 2.83 -21.94 2.53
CA ALA A 252 3.29 -22.06 1.14
C ALA A 252 3.12 -23.48 0.58
N GLU A 253 3.48 -24.50 1.36
CA GLU A 253 3.41 -25.91 0.94
C GLU A 253 1.97 -26.33 0.61
N ALA A 254 1.01 -25.91 1.43
CA ALA A 254 -0.41 -26.17 1.18
C ALA A 254 -0.95 -25.41 -0.05
N VAL A 255 -0.43 -24.22 -0.33
CA VAL A 255 -0.78 -23.45 -1.53
C VAL A 255 -0.21 -24.10 -2.78
N GLU A 256 1.06 -24.50 -2.77
CA GLU A 256 1.68 -25.24 -3.88
C GLU A 256 0.91 -26.52 -4.19
N SER A 257 0.59 -27.32 -3.15
CA SER A 257 -0.21 -28.54 -3.30
C SER A 257 -1.59 -28.29 -3.92
N ALA A 258 -2.26 -27.19 -3.51
CA ALA A 258 -3.57 -26.82 -4.07
C ALA A 258 -3.48 -26.40 -5.56
N VAL A 259 -2.39 -25.73 -5.95
CA VAL A 259 -2.12 -25.36 -7.35
C VAL A 259 -1.79 -26.59 -8.19
N GLU A 260 -0.98 -27.50 -7.68
CA GLU A 260 -0.68 -28.78 -8.33
C GLU A 260 -1.95 -29.62 -8.53
N GLU A 261 -2.83 -29.68 -7.53
CA GLU A 261 -4.14 -30.33 -7.65
C GLU A 261 -5.00 -29.66 -8.73
N LEU A 262 -5.06 -28.33 -8.76
CA LEU A 262 -5.80 -27.60 -9.81
C LEU A 262 -5.31 -28.00 -11.21
N PHE A 263 -4.02 -28.00 -11.45
CA PHE A 263 -3.47 -28.30 -12.78
C PHE A 263 -3.56 -29.79 -13.15
N SER A 264 -3.42 -30.70 -12.17
CA SER A 264 -3.56 -32.13 -12.38
C SER A 264 -5.01 -32.60 -12.52
N SER A 265 -5.98 -31.89 -11.92
CA SER A 265 -7.40 -32.24 -11.95
C SER A 265 -8.02 -32.26 -13.36
N ASN A 266 -7.47 -31.44 -14.28
CA ASN A 266 -7.91 -31.38 -15.66
C ASN A 266 -6.72 -31.28 -16.62
N PRO A 267 -6.49 -32.33 -17.46
CA PRO A 267 -5.39 -32.34 -18.43
C PRO A 267 -5.38 -31.15 -19.41
N ALA A 268 -6.47 -30.43 -19.54
CA ALA A 268 -6.56 -29.27 -20.42
C ALA A 268 -5.63 -28.12 -19.96
N TRP A 269 -5.29 -28.02 -18.67
CA TRP A 269 -4.28 -27.08 -18.20
C TRP A 269 -2.91 -27.27 -18.88
N SER A 270 -2.53 -28.53 -19.16
CA SER A 270 -1.26 -28.83 -19.86
C SER A 270 -1.24 -28.43 -21.34
N THR A 271 -2.40 -28.00 -21.88
CA THR A 271 -2.48 -27.49 -23.27
C THR A 271 -2.11 -26.03 -23.40
N LEU A 272 -2.08 -25.28 -22.29
CA LEU A 272 -1.70 -23.86 -22.28
C LEU A 272 -0.23 -23.69 -22.62
N ASP A 273 0.10 -22.66 -23.39
CA ASP A 273 1.47 -22.38 -23.79
C ASP A 273 2.31 -21.93 -22.57
N ALA A 274 1.73 -21.19 -21.62
CA ALA A 274 2.38 -20.87 -20.35
C ALA A 274 2.84 -22.13 -19.59
N VAL A 275 2.03 -23.20 -19.56
CA VAL A 275 2.37 -24.44 -18.86
C VAL A 275 3.40 -25.25 -19.64
N LYS A 276 3.27 -25.35 -20.97
CA LYS A 276 4.24 -26.08 -21.84
C LYS A 276 5.63 -25.48 -21.83
N ASN A 277 5.71 -24.16 -21.65
CA ASN A 277 6.97 -23.40 -21.72
C ASN A 277 7.52 -23.05 -20.34
N ASP A 278 7.03 -23.69 -19.27
CA ASP A 278 7.43 -23.44 -17.87
C ASP A 278 7.29 -21.98 -17.42
N LYS A 279 6.29 -21.26 -17.95
CA LYS A 279 5.98 -19.84 -17.64
C LYS A 279 4.89 -19.70 -16.56
N VAL A 280 4.95 -20.56 -15.56
CA VAL A 280 4.10 -20.53 -14.36
C VAL A 280 4.96 -20.11 -13.18
N TYR A 281 4.69 -18.92 -12.63
CA TYR A 281 5.55 -18.30 -11.61
C TYR A 281 4.80 -18.11 -10.30
N PHE A 282 5.37 -18.64 -9.21
CA PHE A 282 4.98 -18.27 -7.86
C PHE A 282 5.72 -17.00 -7.48
N LEU A 283 4.96 -15.94 -7.19
CA LEU A 283 5.51 -14.63 -6.87
C LEU A 283 5.47 -14.37 -5.36
N ASP A 284 6.47 -13.64 -4.86
CA ASP A 284 6.58 -13.26 -3.45
C ASP A 284 5.38 -12.43 -3.00
N LYS A 285 4.64 -12.91 -1.98
CA LYS A 285 3.48 -12.21 -1.44
C LYS A 285 3.81 -10.80 -0.93
N LYS A 286 5.04 -10.57 -0.44
CA LYS A 286 5.48 -9.27 0.09
C LYS A 286 5.59 -8.20 -0.99
N LEU A 287 5.91 -8.61 -2.24
CA LEU A 287 6.05 -7.71 -3.39
C LEU A 287 4.77 -7.60 -4.22
N TYR A 288 3.93 -8.66 -4.28
CA TYR A 288 2.89 -8.75 -5.29
C TYR A 288 1.46 -8.95 -4.75
N ASN A 289 1.30 -9.20 -3.42
CA ASN A 289 -0.01 -9.28 -2.76
C ASN A 289 -0.18 -8.24 -1.67
N LEU A 290 0.86 -8.06 -0.85
CA LEU A 290 0.94 -6.99 0.13
C LEU A 290 1.37 -5.69 -0.55
N LYS A 291 1.53 -4.63 0.22
CA LYS A 291 1.99 -3.34 -0.34
C LYS A 291 3.52 -3.29 -0.29
N PRO A 292 4.22 -3.23 -1.43
CA PRO A 292 5.69 -3.21 -1.45
C PRO A 292 6.31 -1.96 -0.82
N ASN A 293 5.56 -0.85 -0.77
CA ASN A 293 6.00 0.42 -0.23
C ASN A 293 7.31 0.90 -0.90
N ALA A 294 8.39 1.12 -0.15
CA ALA A 294 9.69 1.51 -0.71
C ALA A 294 10.30 0.46 -1.67
N ARG A 295 9.74 -0.77 -1.72
CA ARG A 295 10.16 -1.84 -2.62
C ARG A 295 9.37 -1.92 -3.92
N PHE A 296 8.52 -0.92 -4.25
CA PHE A 296 7.81 -0.90 -5.53
C PHE A 296 8.76 -1.04 -6.73
N ALA A 297 9.89 -0.35 -6.72
CA ALA A 297 10.87 -0.45 -7.81
C ALA A 297 11.41 -1.89 -7.99
N GLU A 298 11.73 -2.58 -6.89
CA GLU A 298 12.15 -3.98 -6.89
C GLU A 298 11.07 -4.90 -7.47
N ALA A 299 9.80 -4.68 -7.08
CA ALA A 299 8.68 -5.47 -7.59
C ALA A 299 8.47 -5.28 -9.09
N TYR A 300 8.53 -4.02 -9.59
CA TYR A 300 8.42 -3.73 -11.01
C TYR A 300 9.60 -4.32 -11.81
N GLU A 301 10.83 -4.18 -11.30
CA GLU A 301 12.03 -4.73 -11.94
C GLU A 301 11.95 -6.26 -12.07
N GLY A 302 11.64 -6.96 -10.97
CA GLY A 302 11.52 -8.41 -11.00
C GLY A 302 10.40 -8.91 -11.93
N LEU A 303 9.26 -8.21 -11.97
CA LEU A 303 8.17 -8.56 -12.89
C LEU A 303 8.56 -8.30 -14.36
N TYR A 304 9.19 -7.17 -14.65
CA TYR A 304 9.69 -6.83 -15.98
C TYR A 304 10.75 -7.83 -16.46
N GLU A 305 11.70 -8.21 -15.60
CA GLU A 305 12.72 -9.22 -15.93
C GLU A 305 12.09 -10.56 -16.36
N ILE A 306 11.06 -11.03 -15.62
CA ILE A 306 10.34 -12.27 -16.00
C ILE A 306 9.70 -12.12 -17.37
N ILE A 307 9.02 -11.02 -17.66
CA ILE A 307 8.24 -10.83 -18.88
C ILE A 307 9.15 -10.52 -20.08
N SER A 308 10.29 -9.84 -19.87
CA SER A 308 11.23 -9.44 -20.91
C SER A 308 12.24 -10.51 -21.29
N SER A 309 12.51 -11.49 -20.41
CA SER A 309 13.50 -12.54 -20.63
C SER A 309 13.18 -13.48 -21.81
N GLU A 310 12.00 -13.32 -22.39
CA GLU A 310 11.49 -14.13 -23.48
C GLU A 310 11.40 -13.33 -24.79
N PRO A 311 11.94 -13.87 -25.88
CA PRO A 311 11.91 -13.22 -27.21
C PRO A 311 10.54 -13.26 -27.87
#